data_2ba0e56ab9b58ad102eb157617a7e94d
#
_entry.id   2ba0e56ab9b58ad102eb157617a7e94d
#
_cell.length_a   1.000
_cell.length_b   1.000
_cell.length_c   1.000
_cell.angle_alpha   90.00
_cell.angle_beta   90.00
_cell.angle_gamma   90.00
#
_symmetry.space_group_name_H-M   'P 1'
#
loop_
_entity.id
_entity.type
_entity.pdbx_description
1 polymer ?
#
loop_
_entity_poly.entity_id
_entity_poly.type
_entity_poly.pdbx_seq_one_letter_code
_entity_poly.pdbx_strand_id
1 'polypeptide(L)'
;MYNLNEYERQRRIAESTKKLYSPGTRIEIINMKDPYAPIPAGTRGTVKFVDSVGTIFPEWDNGRSLGVVPGEDSFRKLTQEEIEAENQTSSEVEDEAPDEDNGMTIGM
;
A
#
# COMPACT_ATOMS: atom_id res chain seq x y z
N MET A 1 36.01 -2.16 1.54
CA MET A 1 36.07 -2.72 0.20
C MET A 1 34.76 -3.39 -0.17
N TYR A 2 34.36 -3.23 -1.40
CA TYR A 2 33.09 -3.77 -1.83
C TYR A 2 33.14 -5.30 -1.89
N ASN A 3 32.07 -5.93 -1.47
CA ASN A 3 31.99 -7.38 -1.27
C ASN A 3 30.91 -7.94 -2.17
N LEU A 4 31.28 -8.87 -3.06
CA LEU A 4 30.36 -9.47 -4.01
C LEU A 4 29.23 -10.21 -3.31
N ASN A 5 29.53 -10.90 -2.22
CA ASN A 5 28.51 -11.60 -1.46
C ASN A 5 27.48 -10.65 -0.89
N GLU A 6 27.93 -9.51 -0.43
CA GLU A 6 27.03 -8.50 0.10
C GLU A 6 26.16 -7.91 -0.99
N TYR A 7 26.74 -7.66 -2.16
CA TYR A 7 26.00 -7.15 -3.29
C TYR A 7 24.92 -8.13 -3.73
N GLU A 8 25.27 -9.40 -3.85
CA GLU A 8 24.31 -10.40 -4.27
C GLU A 8 23.21 -10.60 -3.25
N ARG A 9 23.54 -10.51 -1.96
CA ARG A 9 22.55 -10.63 -0.94
C ARG A 9 21.55 -9.50 -1.01
N GLN A 10 22.04 -8.28 -1.19
CA GLN A 10 21.17 -7.12 -1.30
C GLN A 10 20.27 -7.21 -2.53
N ARG A 11 20.81 -7.70 -3.62
CA ARG A 11 20.02 -7.85 -4.84
C ARG A 11 18.92 -8.88 -4.64
N ARG A 12 19.21 -9.98 -3.96
CA ARG A 12 18.19 -10.98 -3.69
C ARG A 12 17.11 -10.44 -2.77
N ILE A 13 17.48 -9.64 -1.80
CA ILE A 13 16.52 -9.03 -0.91
C ILE A 13 15.60 -8.10 -1.71
N ALA A 14 16.17 -7.29 -2.59
CA ALA A 14 15.38 -6.40 -3.43
C ALA A 14 14.43 -7.17 -4.32
N GLU A 15 14.89 -8.27 -4.90
CA GLU A 15 14.04 -9.08 -5.76
C GLU A 15 12.93 -9.76 -4.98
N SER A 16 13.23 -10.23 -3.78
CA SER A 16 12.20 -10.78 -2.91
C SER A 16 11.16 -9.74 -2.56
N THR A 17 11.61 -8.52 -2.27
CA THR A 17 10.70 -7.44 -1.95
C THR A 17 9.79 -7.14 -3.14
N LYS A 18 10.34 -7.15 -4.34
CA LYS A 18 9.52 -6.94 -5.54
C LYS A 18 8.43 -7.98 -5.68
N LYS A 19 8.73 -9.23 -5.34
CA LYS A 19 7.74 -10.30 -5.42
C LYS A 19 6.69 -10.16 -4.35
N LEU A 20 7.09 -9.82 -3.14
CA LEU A 20 6.17 -9.71 -2.01
C LEU A 20 5.27 -8.49 -2.12
N TYR A 21 5.77 -7.43 -2.73
CA TYR A 21 5.06 -6.15 -2.83
C TYR A 21 4.92 -5.77 -4.29
N SER A 22 4.23 -6.62 -5.04
CA SER A 22 4.00 -6.37 -6.46
C SER A 22 3.06 -5.17 -6.64
N PRO A 23 3.07 -4.56 -7.83
CA PRO A 23 2.16 -3.44 -8.07
C PRO A 23 0.72 -3.80 -7.77
N GLY A 24 0.03 -2.91 -7.10
CA GLY A 24 -1.35 -3.14 -6.69
C GLY A 24 -1.50 -3.64 -5.27
N THR A 25 -0.41 -4.02 -4.61
CA THR A 25 -0.47 -4.49 -3.23
C THR A 25 -0.87 -3.34 -2.31
N ARG A 26 -1.83 -3.60 -1.42
CA ARG A 26 -2.25 -2.60 -0.45
C ARG A 26 -1.44 -2.74 0.82
N ILE A 27 -0.94 -1.63 1.33
CA ILE A 27 -0.13 -1.61 2.54
C ILE A 27 -0.62 -0.50 3.47
N GLU A 28 -0.22 -0.61 4.73
CA GLU A 28 -0.52 0.40 5.73
C GLU A 28 0.76 0.71 6.47
N ILE A 29 1.07 2.01 6.63
CA ILE A 29 2.25 2.42 7.38
C ILE A 29 1.96 2.32 8.88
N ILE A 30 2.90 1.77 9.62
CA ILE A 30 2.80 1.68 11.07
C ILE A 30 3.65 2.76 11.70
N ASN A 31 4.86 2.95 11.20
CA ASN A 31 5.76 3.99 11.71
C ASN A 31 6.82 4.27 10.67
N MET A 32 6.95 5.52 10.29
CA MET A 32 7.95 5.94 9.31
C MET A 32 9.01 6.78 10.01
N LYS A 33 10.27 6.51 9.68
CA LYS A 33 11.38 7.14 10.37
C LYS A 33 11.84 8.46 9.77
N ASP A 34 11.16 8.93 8.74
CA ASP A 34 11.48 10.22 8.14
C ASP A 34 11.36 11.33 9.22
N PRO A 35 12.42 12.08 9.51
CA PRO A 35 12.35 13.10 10.55
C PRO A 35 11.67 14.38 10.11
N TYR A 36 11.39 14.55 8.82
CA TYR A 36 10.88 15.83 8.32
C TYR A 36 9.41 15.80 8.00
N ALA A 37 8.98 14.83 7.24
CA ALA A 37 7.59 14.80 6.79
C ALA A 37 7.12 13.36 6.64
N PRO A 38 7.04 12.60 7.73
CA PRO A 38 6.67 11.20 7.63
C PRO A 38 5.22 11.03 7.22
N ILE A 39 4.94 9.90 6.58
CA ILE A 39 3.55 9.51 6.34
C ILE A 39 2.95 9.14 7.68
N PRO A 40 1.80 9.69 8.05
CA PRO A 40 1.23 9.40 9.37
C PRO A 40 0.87 7.93 9.54
N ALA A 41 1.05 7.43 10.76
CA ALA A 41 0.69 6.05 11.08
C ALA A 41 -0.75 5.79 10.72
N GLY A 42 -1.02 4.62 10.16
CA GLY A 42 -2.37 4.23 9.76
C GLY A 42 -2.73 4.61 8.33
N THR A 43 -1.88 5.39 7.67
CA THR A 43 -2.13 5.74 6.27
C THR A 43 -1.94 4.50 5.40
N ARG A 44 -2.86 4.29 4.48
CA ARG A 44 -2.80 3.17 3.55
C ARG A 44 -2.40 3.66 2.17
N GLY A 45 -1.85 2.75 1.39
CA GLY A 45 -1.43 3.07 0.04
C GLY A 45 -1.36 1.85 -0.84
N THR A 46 -1.17 2.08 -2.13
CA THR A 46 -1.09 1.02 -3.13
C THR A 46 0.29 1.04 -3.74
N VAL A 47 0.98 -0.09 -3.70
CA VAL A 47 2.33 -0.19 -4.25
C VAL A 47 2.29 0.05 -5.75
N LYS A 48 3.16 0.91 -6.24
CA LYS A 48 3.32 1.15 -7.67
C LYS A 48 4.50 0.37 -8.22
N PHE A 49 5.60 0.40 -7.51
CA PHE A 49 6.78 -0.38 -7.93
C PHE A 49 7.76 -0.46 -6.75
N VAL A 50 8.74 -1.34 -6.90
CA VAL A 50 9.86 -1.47 -5.98
C VAL A 50 11.12 -1.27 -6.81
N ASP A 51 12.06 -0.44 -6.33
CA ASP A 51 13.24 -0.15 -7.11
C ASP A 51 14.32 -1.21 -6.91
N SER A 52 15.48 -0.98 -7.53
CA SER A 52 16.53 -2.00 -7.56
C SER A 52 17.23 -2.19 -6.22
N VAL A 53 17.05 -1.29 -5.28
CA VAL A 53 17.61 -1.45 -3.94
C VAL A 53 16.55 -1.86 -2.92
N GLY A 54 15.33 -2.12 -3.37
CA GLY A 54 14.31 -2.65 -2.48
C GLY A 54 13.44 -1.61 -1.80
N THR A 55 13.52 -0.36 -2.23
CA THR A 55 12.62 0.66 -1.71
C THR A 55 11.26 0.53 -2.38
N ILE A 56 10.21 0.51 -1.58
CA ILE A 56 8.85 0.36 -2.07
C ILE A 56 8.27 1.75 -2.29
N PHE A 57 7.71 1.97 -3.48
CA PHE A 57 7.12 3.26 -3.83
C PHE A 57 5.63 3.12 -3.99
N PRO A 58 4.87 3.42 -2.94
CA PRO A 58 3.41 3.37 -3.03
C PRO A 58 2.85 4.73 -3.42
N GLU A 59 1.62 4.70 -3.85
CA GLU A 59 0.82 5.90 -3.92
C GLU A 59 -0.05 5.89 -2.67
N TRP A 60 0.20 6.83 -1.76
CA TRP A 60 -0.54 6.87 -0.50
C TRP A 60 -1.92 7.46 -0.72
N ASP A 61 -2.89 6.95 0.02
CA ASP A 61 -4.29 7.38 -0.15
C ASP A 61 -4.48 8.86 0.16
N ASN A 62 -3.56 9.44 0.95
CA ASN A 62 -3.64 10.88 1.25
C ASN A 62 -3.00 11.74 0.16
N GLY A 63 -2.62 11.15 -0.96
CA GLY A 63 -2.05 11.88 -2.10
C GLY A 63 -0.56 12.09 -2.05
N ARG A 64 0.10 11.66 -0.98
CA ARG A 64 1.55 11.82 -0.88
C ARG A 64 2.27 10.70 -1.61
N SER A 65 3.51 10.97 -1.98
CA SER A 65 4.36 9.97 -2.59
C SER A 65 5.71 9.99 -1.87
N LEU A 66 5.96 8.95 -1.08
CA LEU A 66 7.18 8.83 -0.32
C LEU A 66 7.48 7.35 -0.20
N GLY A 67 8.72 6.97 -0.49
CA GLY A 67 9.12 5.58 -0.47
C GLY A 67 9.19 5.00 0.93
N VAL A 68 9.02 3.70 1.01
CA VAL A 68 9.11 2.94 2.26
C VAL A 68 10.33 2.05 2.17
N VAL A 69 11.17 2.10 3.19
CA VAL A 69 12.41 1.33 3.22
C VAL A 69 12.24 0.16 4.20
N PRO A 70 12.11 -1.08 3.68
CA PRO A 70 12.00 -2.23 4.58
C PRO A 70 13.22 -2.28 5.51
N GLY A 71 12.94 -2.56 6.78
CA GLY A 71 13.99 -2.59 7.78
C GLY A 71 14.17 -1.28 8.51
N GLU A 72 13.76 -0.16 7.91
CA GLU A 72 13.80 1.13 8.59
C GLU A 72 12.41 1.61 8.95
N ASP A 73 11.48 1.48 8.02
CA ASP A 73 10.11 1.88 8.25
C ASP A 73 9.27 0.67 8.60
N SER A 74 8.29 0.83 9.47
CA SER A 74 7.40 -0.26 9.85
C SER A 74 6.11 -0.14 9.06
N PHE A 75 5.71 -1.22 8.42
CA PHE A 75 4.52 -1.24 7.59
C PHE A 75 4.06 -2.69 7.45
N ARG A 76 2.85 -2.88 6.92
CA ARG A 76 2.31 -4.21 6.74
C ARG A 76 1.41 -4.24 5.52
N LYS A 77 1.21 -5.44 4.98
CA LYS A 77 0.20 -5.63 3.95
C LYS A 77 -1.17 -5.64 4.60
N LEU A 78 -2.17 -5.18 3.87
CA LEU A 78 -3.53 -5.35 4.31
C LEU A 78 -3.93 -6.81 4.14
N THR A 79 -4.80 -7.29 5.02
CA THR A 79 -5.38 -8.61 4.87
C THR A 79 -6.44 -8.58 3.77
N GLN A 80 -6.79 -9.76 3.28
CA GLN A 80 -7.86 -9.85 2.28
C GLN A 80 -9.16 -9.30 2.83
N GLU A 81 -9.44 -9.55 4.10
CA GLU A 81 -10.62 -9.02 4.75
C GLU A 81 -10.65 -7.49 4.72
N GLU A 82 -9.50 -6.89 5.00
CA GLU A 82 -9.41 -5.44 5.00
C GLU A 82 -9.63 -4.86 3.62
N ILE A 83 -9.07 -5.53 2.61
CA ILE A 83 -9.24 -5.08 1.23
C ILE A 83 -10.71 -5.17 0.84
N GLU A 84 -11.35 -6.27 1.21
CA GLU A 84 -12.76 -6.44 0.88
C GLU A 84 -13.64 -5.43 1.60
N ALA A 85 -13.29 -5.10 2.84
CA ALA A 85 -14.03 -4.09 3.58
C ALA A 85 -13.92 -2.72 2.91
N GLU A 86 -12.74 -2.38 2.40
CA GLU A 86 -12.57 -1.14 1.66
C GLU A 86 -13.46 -1.11 0.42
N ASN A 87 -13.49 -2.20 -0.31
CA ASN A 87 -14.28 -2.27 -1.53
C ASN A 87 -15.78 -2.24 -1.25
N GLN A 88 -16.20 -2.91 -0.19
CA GLN A 88 -17.60 -2.91 0.19
C GLN A 88 -18.08 -1.51 0.55
N THR A 89 -17.29 -0.79 1.32
CA THR A 89 -17.65 0.56 1.71
C THR A 89 -17.84 1.44 0.49
N SER A 90 -16.92 1.33 -0.47
CA SER A 90 -17.04 2.09 -1.72
C SER A 90 -18.31 1.72 -2.48
N SER A 91 -18.62 0.43 -2.56
CA SER A 91 -19.82 -0.02 -3.26
C SER A 91 -21.07 0.52 -2.60
N GLU A 92 -21.11 0.49 -1.29
CA GLU A 92 -22.28 0.99 -0.56
C GLU A 92 -22.53 2.45 -0.85
N VAL A 93 -21.47 3.25 -0.88
CA VAL A 93 -21.61 4.66 -1.18
C VAL A 93 -22.18 4.87 -2.58
N GLU A 94 -21.72 4.09 -3.54
CA GLU A 94 -22.21 4.19 -4.89
C GLU A 94 -23.66 3.82 -5.01
N ASP A 95 -24.09 2.78 -4.29
CA ASP A 95 -25.48 2.34 -4.32
C ASP A 95 -26.40 3.39 -3.77
N GLU A 96 -25.98 4.08 -2.76
CA GLU A 96 -26.80 5.12 -2.18
C GLU A 96 -27.08 6.25 -3.16
N ALA A 97 -26.17 6.44 -4.05
CA ALA A 97 -26.37 7.49 -5.01
C ALA A 97 -27.58 7.27 -5.86
N PRO A 98 -28.48 6.31 -6.06
CA PRO A 98 -29.65 6.08 -6.81
C PRO A 98 -30.75 5.58 -6.78
N ASP A 99 -31.11 5.42 -6.10
CA ASP A 99 -31.71 4.53 -5.87
C ASP A 99 -32.24 4.24 -5.52
N GLU A 100 -32.44 4.39 -5.65
CA GLU A 100 -32.77 3.65 -5.44
C GLU A 100 -33.13 3.34 -5.20
N ASP A 101 -33.72 3.92 -5.33
CA ASP A 101 -34.04 3.07 -5.36
C ASP A 101 -34.29 2.85 -5.22
N ASN A 102 -34.77 3.35 -5.29
CA ASN A 102 -35.06 2.52 -5.43
C ASN A 102 -35.21 2.33 -5.37
N GLY A 103 -35.83 2.82 -5.26
CA GLY A 103 -35.95 2.08 -5.50
C GLY A 103 -36.29 2.08 -5.28
N MET A 104 -36.62 2.20 -5.28
CA MET A 104 -36.90 1.67 -5.36
C MET A 104 -37.04 1.55 -5.27
N THR A 105 -37.38 1.88 -5.07
CA THR A 105 -37.59 1.29 -5.29
C THR A 105 -37.80 1.20 -5.30
N ILE A 106 -38.25 1.46 -5.09
CA ILE A 106 -38.43 0.95 -5.34
C ILE A 106 -38.59 0.92 -5.55
N GLY A 107 -39.06 1.46 -5.23
CA GLY A 107 -38.88 1.09 -5.62
C GLY A 107 -39.17 1.35 -5.72
N MET A 108 -39.65 1.35 -5.66
CA MET A 108 -39.68 1.26 -5.89
C MET A 108 -39.73 1.16 -6.26
#